data_8ffa5bf1ce40cebb95c3978745c4de3d
#
_entry.id   8ffa5bf1ce40cebb95c3978745c4de3d
#
_cell.length_a   1.000
_cell.length_b   1.000
_cell.length_c   1.000
_cell.angle_alpha   90.00
_cell.angle_beta   90.00
_cell.angle_gamma   90.00
#
_symmetry.space_group_name_H-M   'P 1'
#
loop_
_entity.id
_entity.type
_entity.pdbx_description
1 polymer ?
#
loop_
_entity_poly.entity_id
_entity_poly.type
_entity_poly.pdbx_seq_one_letter_code
_entity_poly.pdbx_strand_id
1 'polypeptide(L)'
;MTKYIFVTGGVVSGLGKGITSASLGNLLKSRSLTIVNQKLDPYINVYPDTMNPFQHGEVFVTEDGATTDLDLGHYERFTGVNLRKDANVTTGSIYRKVIERERKGDYLGATVQVIPHITDEIKRRIKGISNDVDVQITEIGGTVGDIEILPFLEAARQMRKELGQENVMFIHVTLVPFIGPSTELKTKPTQHSVSMLRGYGISPDIIVLRSDRKLDEDIKNKVSLFCDVSYENVINAPDLDDIYDVPLKMHSEGLDVAVNKRLNLNTEEPELNEWKNMLSLKKESFKDVKIAILGKYFGLPDSYMSVVESLKHACLQNNVNLDLQWIDADNYDAEDISNLDGVVVPGGFGVRGIEGKISAIQYLRENKIPFLGICLGLQCAVIEYARNVCGISEANSSEFSQNTKDFVIDLLPNQDLDKDDVGASMRLGTYPCKITKNTITSEIYKDEVIYERHRHRYEVNNKYREVLEKNGLIFSGLSPDNNLVEMIELKDHPFFVASQFHPEFKSRPWEPAPMFNKFIQSAASSQNTDRKSVV
;
A
#
# COMPACT_ATOMS: atom_id res chain seq x y z
N MET A 1 -14.92 -11.81 23.73
CA MET A 1 -14.59 -12.81 22.69
C MET A 1 -14.58 -12.06 21.36
N THR A 2 -13.48 -12.18 20.60
CA THR A 2 -13.31 -11.52 19.32
C THR A 2 -14.40 -11.94 18.32
N LYS A 3 -14.96 -10.99 17.60
CA LYS A 3 -15.90 -11.22 16.49
C LYS A 3 -15.13 -11.29 15.17
N TYR A 4 -15.53 -12.18 14.28
CA TYR A 4 -14.87 -12.41 13.00
C TYR A 4 -15.79 -12.04 11.84
N ILE A 5 -15.30 -11.21 10.95
CA ILE A 5 -15.97 -10.81 9.71
C ILE A 5 -15.14 -11.31 8.54
N PHE A 6 -15.71 -12.18 7.72
CA PHE A 6 -15.09 -12.62 6.49
C PHE A 6 -15.65 -11.85 5.31
N VAL A 7 -14.77 -11.20 4.53
CA VAL A 7 -15.13 -10.47 3.32
C VAL A 7 -14.73 -11.32 2.12
N THR A 8 -15.71 -11.73 1.34
CA THR A 8 -15.55 -12.53 0.11
C THR A 8 -15.95 -11.71 -1.11
N GLY A 9 -15.46 -12.07 -2.29
CA GLY A 9 -15.84 -11.41 -3.53
C GLY A 9 -16.27 -12.40 -4.60
N GLY A 10 -17.13 -11.96 -5.49
CA GLY A 10 -17.58 -12.79 -6.60
C GLY A 10 -17.74 -11.99 -7.89
N VAL A 11 -17.97 -12.71 -9.00
CA VAL A 11 -18.14 -12.20 -10.35
C VAL A 11 -16.81 -11.87 -11.05
N VAL A 12 -16.00 -10.93 -10.54
CA VAL A 12 -14.70 -10.54 -11.12
C VAL A 12 -13.72 -10.14 -10.00
N SER A 13 -12.42 -10.11 -10.32
CA SER A 13 -11.38 -9.51 -9.49
C SER A 13 -11.48 -7.98 -9.50
N GLY A 14 -10.79 -7.30 -8.57
CA GLY A 14 -10.76 -5.82 -8.55
C GLY A 14 -12.06 -5.14 -8.12
N LEU A 15 -12.99 -5.86 -7.49
CA LEU A 15 -14.28 -5.31 -7.02
C LEU A 15 -14.19 -4.36 -5.82
N GLY A 16 -13.00 -4.13 -5.27
CA GLY A 16 -12.83 -3.29 -4.10
C GLY A 16 -13.15 -3.97 -2.77
N LYS A 17 -12.88 -5.28 -2.65
CA LYS A 17 -12.92 -5.98 -1.35
C LYS A 17 -12.02 -5.31 -0.32
N GLY A 18 -10.78 -4.96 -0.72
CA GLY A 18 -9.79 -4.28 0.12
C GLY A 18 -10.33 -2.95 0.67
N ILE A 19 -10.86 -2.10 -0.20
CA ILE A 19 -11.47 -0.83 0.18
C ILE A 19 -12.71 -1.02 1.06
N THR A 20 -13.53 -2.05 0.77
CA THR A 20 -14.68 -2.39 1.62
C THR A 20 -14.23 -2.80 3.03
N SER A 21 -13.21 -3.66 3.12
CA SER A 21 -12.63 -4.13 4.39
C SER A 21 -11.97 -3.00 5.17
N ALA A 22 -11.23 -2.11 4.49
CA ALA A 22 -10.61 -0.92 5.06
C ALA A 22 -11.65 0.07 5.59
N SER A 23 -12.69 0.35 4.78
CA SER A 23 -13.79 1.26 5.15
C SER A 23 -14.57 0.75 6.35
N LEU A 24 -14.87 -0.55 6.38
CA LEU A 24 -15.53 -1.17 7.53
C LEU A 24 -14.64 -1.09 8.78
N GLY A 25 -13.33 -1.33 8.63
CA GLY A 25 -12.36 -1.16 9.72
C GLY A 25 -12.38 0.26 10.29
N ASN A 26 -12.37 1.28 9.42
CA ASN A 26 -12.50 2.69 9.82
C ASN A 26 -13.80 2.94 10.61
N LEU A 27 -14.95 2.51 10.07
CA LEU A 27 -16.25 2.70 10.70
C LEU A 27 -16.36 2.02 12.06
N LEU A 28 -15.86 0.79 12.20
CA LEU A 28 -15.90 0.06 13.47
C LEU A 28 -14.92 0.67 14.50
N LYS A 29 -13.76 1.14 14.07
CA LYS A 29 -12.83 1.89 14.92
C LYS A 29 -13.46 3.20 15.40
N SER A 30 -14.19 3.91 14.52
CA SER A 30 -14.93 5.13 14.87
C SER A 30 -16.10 4.88 15.84
N ARG A 31 -16.49 3.63 16.04
CA ARG A 31 -17.40 3.17 17.10
C ARG A 31 -16.66 2.75 18.38
N SER A 32 -15.39 3.15 18.54
CA SER A 32 -14.52 2.85 19.69
C SER A 32 -14.20 1.37 19.87
N LEU A 33 -14.27 0.57 18.81
CA LEU A 33 -13.85 -0.83 18.82
C LEU A 33 -12.36 -0.96 18.46
N THR A 34 -11.71 -1.91 19.12
CA THR A 34 -10.38 -2.36 18.70
C THR A 34 -10.50 -3.33 17.53
N ILE A 35 -9.82 -3.03 16.42
CA ILE A 35 -9.95 -3.82 15.20
C ILE A 35 -8.59 -4.25 14.65
N VAL A 36 -8.61 -5.33 13.85
CA VAL A 36 -7.49 -5.72 13.00
C VAL A 36 -8.01 -6.22 11.64
N ASN A 37 -7.33 -5.81 10.57
CA ASN A 37 -7.58 -6.32 9.23
C ASN A 37 -6.56 -7.41 8.88
N GLN A 38 -7.02 -8.44 8.15
CA GLN A 38 -6.18 -9.52 7.64
C GLN A 38 -6.53 -9.82 6.18
N LYS A 39 -5.50 -10.15 5.39
CA LYS A 39 -5.62 -10.59 3.99
C LYS A 39 -5.23 -12.06 3.87
N LEU A 40 -6.06 -12.85 3.21
CA LEU A 40 -5.76 -14.22 2.79
C LEU A 40 -5.63 -14.25 1.28
N ASP A 41 -4.43 -14.49 0.76
CA ASP A 41 -4.14 -14.51 -0.66
C ASP A 41 -4.04 -15.94 -1.21
N PRO A 42 -4.79 -16.27 -2.27
CA PRO A 42 -4.88 -17.65 -2.78
C PRO A 42 -3.70 -18.08 -3.62
N TYR A 43 -2.75 -17.19 -3.95
CA TYR A 43 -1.60 -17.57 -4.77
C TYR A 43 -0.59 -18.46 -4.00
N ILE A 44 0.21 -19.23 -4.78
CA ILE A 44 1.19 -20.21 -4.26
C ILE A 44 2.51 -19.56 -3.86
N ASN A 45 2.75 -18.29 -4.21
CA ASN A 45 3.93 -17.57 -3.74
C ASN A 45 3.95 -17.54 -2.22
N VAL A 46 5.10 -17.85 -1.63
CA VAL A 46 5.24 -17.83 -0.17
C VAL A 46 5.26 -16.38 0.35
N TYR A 47 5.95 -15.51 -0.39
CA TYR A 47 6.03 -14.07 -0.17
C TYR A 47 5.82 -13.33 -1.49
N PRO A 48 5.25 -12.13 -1.50
CA PRO A 48 5.01 -11.33 -2.71
C PRO A 48 6.24 -10.58 -3.23
N ASP A 49 7.38 -10.61 -2.53
CA ASP A 49 8.60 -9.87 -2.84
C ASP A 49 9.22 -10.17 -4.21
N THR A 50 8.97 -11.37 -4.75
CA THR A 50 9.41 -11.79 -6.08
C THR A 50 8.35 -11.61 -7.18
N MET A 51 7.16 -11.12 -6.82
CA MET A 51 6.06 -10.95 -7.76
C MET A 51 6.26 -9.70 -8.62
N ASN A 52 5.80 -9.78 -9.86
CA ASN A 52 5.90 -8.67 -10.80
C ASN A 52 4.89 -7.56 -10.45
N PRO A 53 5.33 -6.31 -10.19
CA PRO A 53 4.45 -5.20 -9.87
C PRO A 53 3.39 -4.91 -10.95
N PHE A 54 3.65 -5.25 -12.23
CA PHE A 54 2.66 -5.13 -13.30
C PHE A 54 1.47 -6.09 -13.16
N GLN A 55 1.61 -7.17 -12.41
CA GLN A 55 0.55 -8.16 -12.20
C GLN A 55 -0.17 -7.99 -10.86
N HIS A 56 0.56 -7.54 -9.84
CA HIS A 56 0.08 -7.52 -8.45
C HIS A 56 0.03 -6.12 -7.82
N GLY A 57 0.53 -5.10 -8.53
CA GLY A 57 0.67 -3.77 -7.96
C GLY A 57 1.86 -3.66 -7.00
N GLU A 58 1.80 -2.66 -6.12
CA GLU A 58 2.83 -2.36 -5.15
C GLU A 58 3.03 -3.50 -4.14
N VAL A 59 4.28 -3.78 -3.81
CA VAL A 59 4.61 -4.62 -2.66
C VAL A 59 4.72 -3.71 -1.43
N PHE A 60 3.73 -3.80 -0.56
CA PHE A 60 3.70 -3.05 0.69
C PHE A 60 4.57 -3.71 1.76
N VAL A 61 5.21 -2.93 2.63
CA VAL A 61 6.08 -3.45 3.70
C VAL A 61 5.53 -3.08 5.07
N THR A 62 5.37 -4.09 5.93
CA THR A 62 4.92 -3.91 7.32
C THR A 62 6.06 -3.43 8.24
N GLU A 63 5.73 -3.01 9.47
CA GLU A 63 6.74 -2.57 10.45
C GLU A 63 7.76 -3.66 10.79
N ASP A 64 7.32 -4.90 10.88
CA ASP A 64 8.16 -6.06 11.21
C ASP A 64 8.83 -6.72 9.99
N GLY A 65 8.80 -6.03 8.84
CA GLY A 65 9.58 -6.39 7.66
C GLY A 65 8.96 -7.50 6.79
N ALA A 66 7.66 -7.70 6.84
CA ALA A 66 7.01 -8.54 5.85
C ALA A 66 6.69 -7.76 4.57
N THR A 67 6.98 -8.37 3.44
CA THR A 67 6.46 -7.96 2.13
C THR A 67 5.04 -8.50 1.97
N THR A 68 4.11 -7.66 1.54
CA THR A 68 2.68 -7.98 1.53
C THR A 68 1.96 -7.42 0.30
N ASP A 69 0.71 -7.82 0.12
CA ASP A 69 -0.19 -7.25 -0.87
C ASP A 69 -0.49 -5.76 -0.58
N LEU A 70 -0.80 -4.99 -1.63
CA LEU A 70 -1.09 -3.55 -1.55
C LEU A 70 -2.31 -3.22 -0.67
N ASP A 71 -3.24 -4.15 -0.49
CA ASP A 71 -4.44 -3.95 0.34
C ASP A 71 -4.10 -3.65 1.80
N LEU A 72 -2.95 -4.15 2.31
CA LEU A 72 -2.51 -3.82 3.65
C LEU A 72 -2.24 -2.32 3.81
N GLY A 73 -1.74 -1.68 2.76
CA GLY A 73 -1.59 -0.22 2.70
C GLY A 73 -2.95 0.48 2.84
N HIS A 74 -3.99 0.00 2.18
CA HIS A 74 -5.35 0.53 2.36
C HIS A 74 -5.84 0.34 3.79
N TYR A 75 -5.65 -0.85 4.37
CA TYR A 75 -6.08 -1.08 5.76
C TYR A 75 -5.41 -0.11 6.73
N GLU A 76 -4.09 0.09 6.62
CA GLU A 76 -3.37 1.04 7.46
C GLU A 76 -3.79 2.50 7.22
N ARG A 77 -3.98 2.92 5.96
CA ARG A 77 -4.41 4.29 5.62
C ARG A 77 -5.80 4.64 6.14
N PHE A 78 -6.71 3.66 6.17
CA PHE A 78 -8.10 3.89 6.62
C PHE A 78 -8.25 3.78 8.14
N THR A 79 -7.51 2.88 8.76
CA THR A 79 -7.69 2.57 10.19
C THR A 79 -6.66 3.23 11.10
N GLY A 80 -5.49 3.61 10.56
CA GLY A 80 -4.35 4.09 11.34
C GLY A 80 -3.70 2.99 12.19
N VAL A 81 -4.08 1.72 12.00
CA VAL A 81 -3.49 0.59 12.71
C VAL A 81 -2.34 0.04 11.88
N ASN A 82 -1.12 0.07 12.43
CA ASN A 82 0.04 -0.54 11.78
C ASN A 82 -0.06 -2.07 11.84
N LEU A 83 0.04 -2.70 10.69
CA LEU A 83 -0.09 -4.14 10.55
C LEU A 83 1.27 -4.84 10.63
N ARG A 84 1.22 -6.14 10.92
CA ARG A 84 2.38 -7.02 11.02
C ARG A 84 2.26 -8.17 10.01
N LYS A 85 3.33 -8.96 9.89
CA LYS A 85 3.42 -10.09 8.95
C LYS A 85 2.24 -11.07 9.02
N ASP A 86 1.66 -11.26 10.19
CA ASP A 86 0.53 -12.17 10.37
C ASP A 86 -0.77 -11.62 9.77
N ALA A 87 -0.79 -10.35 9.37
CA ALA A 87 -1.92 -9.74 8.68
C ALA A 87 -2.03 -10.13 7.20
N ASN A 88 -0.97 -10.70 6.60
CA ASN A 88 -1.01 -11.24 5.25
C ASN A 88 -0.64 -12.73 5.25
N VAL A 89 -1.51 -13.57 4.74
CA VAL A 89 -1.33 -15.03 4.70
C VAL A 89 -1.55 -15.53 3.29
N THR A 90 -0.54 -16.19 2.70
CA THR A 90 -0.63 -16.77 1.35
C THR A 90 -0.86 -18.28 1.42
N THR A 91 -1.49 -18.84 0.38
CA THR A 91 -1.61 -20.30 0.22
C THR A 91 -0.24 -20.96 0.30
N GLY A 92 0.78 -20.38 -0.37
CA GLY A 92 2.14 -20.94 -0.34
C GLY A 92 2.71 -21.02 1.07
N SER A 93 2.52 -19.99 1.90
CA SER A 93 2.99 -19.98 3.30
C SER A 93 2.31 -21.03 4.17
N ILE A 94 1.02 -21.28 3.94
CA ILE A 94 0.24 -22.31 4.64
C ILE A 94 0.74 -23.72 4.25
N TYR A 95 0.82 -23.99 2.94
CA TYR A 95 1.24 -25.32 2.45
C TYR A 95 2.68 -25.63 2.85
N ARG A 96 3.60 -24.66 2.72
CA ARG A 96 4.98 -24.80 3.19
C ARG A 96 5.02 -25.23 4.66
N LYS A 97 4.26 -24.54 5.52
CA LYS A 97 4.23 -24.85 6.96
C LYS A 97 3.73 -26.24 7.26
N VAL A 98 2.66 -26.68 6.58
CA VAL A 98 2.10 -28.03 6.77
C VAL A 98 3.08 -29.12 6.27
N ILE A 99 3.71 -28.91 5.10
CA ILE A 99 4.73 -29.83 4.56
C ILE A 99 5.95 -29.91 5.48
N GLU A 100 6.44 -28.78 6.01
CA GLU A 100 7.54 -28.76 6.99
C GLU A 100 7.22 -29.57 8.25
N ARG A 101 5.99 -29.48 8.75
CA ARG A 101 5.53 -30.25 9.91
C ARG A 101 5.39 -31.74 9.61
N GLU A 102 4.89 -32.07 8.41
CA GLU A 102 4.80 -33.46 7.94
C GLU A 102 6.20 -34.10 7.92
N ARG A 103 7.18 -33.42 7.30
CA ARG A 103 8.57 -33.90 7.20
C ARG A 103 9.26 -34.04 8.57
N LYS A 104 8.85 -33.27 9.57
CA LYS A 104 9.33 -33.36 10.97
C LYS A 104 8.65 -34.49 11.74
N GLY A 105 7.60 -35.11 11.19
CA GLY A 105 6.85 -36.18 11.86
C GLY A 105 5.81 -35.68 12.87
N ASP A 106 5.45 -34.40 12.84
CA ASP A 106 4.49 -33.80 13.78
C ASP A 106 3.09 -34.44 13.70
N TYR A 107 2.78 -35.11 12.58
CA TYR A 107 1.48 -35.76 12.35
C TYR A 107 1.49 -37.27 12.68
N LEU A 108 2.57 -37.77 13.27
CA LEU A 108 2.67 -39.14 13.81
C LEU A 108 2.25 -40.25 12.81
N GLY A 109 2.53 -40.07 11.51
CA GLY A 109 2.20 -41.03 10.44
C GLY A 109 0.77 -40.94 9.90
N ALA A 110 -0.01 -39.94 10.32
CA ALA A 110 -1.34 -39.70 9.76
C ALA A 110 -1.23 -39.26 8.29
N THR A 111 -2.25 -39.62 7.48
CA THR A 111 -2.39 -39.10 6.11
C THR A 111 -2.73 -37.62 6.17
N VAL A 112 -1.81 -36.74 5.72
CA VAL A 112 -2.00 -35.31 5.70
C VAL A 112 -2.83 -34.89 4.48
N GLN A 113 -3.93 -34.16 4.70
CA GLN A 113 -4.91 -33.77 3.68
C GLN A 113 -5.27 -32.29 3.81
N VAL A 114 -5.96 -31.73 2.80
CA VAL A 114 -6.44 -30.35 2.85
C VAL A 114 -7.36 -30.16 4.07
N ILE A 115 -8.31 -31.07 4.27
CA ILE A 115 -9.14 -31.14 5.46
C ILE A 115 -8.67 -32.35 6.28
N PRO A 116 -8.25 -32.19 7.55
CA PRO A 116 -8.29 -30.96 8.34
C PRO A 116 -6.97 -30.14 8.33
N HIS A 117 -5.84 -30.65 7.82
CA HIS A 117 -4.51 -30.14 8.17
C HIS A 117 -4.24 -28.75 7.59
N ILE A 118 -4.61 -28.49 6.32
CA ILE A 118 -4.49 -27.15 5.71
C ILE A 118 -5.53 -26.20 6.33
N THR A 119 -6.78 -26.64 6.48
CA THR A 119 -7.82 -25.80 7.07
C THR A 119 -7.54 -25.44 8.54
N ASP A 120 -6.95 -26.35 9.31
CA ASP A 120 -6.55 -26.08 10.69
C ASP A 120 -5.40 -25.06 10.77
N GLU A 121 -4.41 -25.15 9.86
CA GLU A 121 -3.34 -24.14 9.78
C GLU A 121 -3.90 -22.78 9.38
N ILE A 122 -4.85 -22.71 8.43
CA ILE A 122 -5.54 -21.46 8.05
C ILE A 122 -6.26 -20.88 9.28
N LYS A 123 -7.08 -21.67 9.98
CA LYS A 123 -7.80 -21.24 11.19
C LYS A 123 -6.85 -20.75 12.28
N ARG A 124 -5.71 -21.44 12.46
CA ARG A 124 -4.67 -21.05 13.40
C ARG A 124 -4.09 -19.68 13.06
N ARG A 125 -3.81 -19.42 11.76
CA ARG A 125 -3.31 -18.12 11.29
C ARG A 125 -4.33 -17.02 11.47
N ILE A 126 -5.61 -17.30 11.20
CA ILE A 126 -6.68 -16.31 11.40
C ILE A 126 -6.80 -15.97 12.89
N LYS A 127 -6.87 -16.97 13.76
CA LYS A 127 -6.98 -16.74 15.22
C LYS A 127 -5.73 -16.11 15.83
N GLY A 128 -4.57 -16.25 15.18
CA GLY A 128 -3.27 -15.80 15.71
C GLY A 128 -3.13 -14.29 15.85
N ILE A 129 -3.86 -13.50 15.05
CA ILE A 129 -3.79 -12.04 15.10
C ILE A 129 -4.94 -11.39 15.88
N SER A 130 -5.91 -12.17 16.34
CA SER A 130 -7.12 -11.69 17.01
C SER A 130 -6.95 -11.44 18.53
N ASN A 131 -5.73 -11.54 19.03
CA ASN A 131 -5.47 -11.30 20.45
C ASN A 131 -5.76 -9.83 20.80
N ASP A 132 -6.59 -9.63 21.83
CA ASP A 132 -6.93 -8.32 22.39
C ASP A 132 -7.66 -7.36 21.44
N VAL A 133 -8.37 -7.88 20.41
CA VAL A 133 -9.23 -7.07 19.54
C VAL A 133 -10.70 -7.49 19.67
N ASP A 134 -11.59 -6.50 19.52
CA ASP A 134 -13.03 -6.72 19.53
C ASP A 134 -13.49 -7.37 18.23
N VAL A 135 -12.97 -6.89 17.10
CA VAL A 135 -13.35 -7.36 15.77
C VAL A 135 -12.13 -7.60 14.88
N GLN A 136 -12.11 -8.77 14.26
CA GLN A 136 -11.18 -9.08 13.17
C GLN A 136 -11.92 -9.10 11.84
N ILE A 137 -11.43 -8.36 10.85
CA ILE A 137 -11.92 -8.33 9.48
C ILE A 137 -10.92 -9.09 8.61
N THR A 138 -11.33 -10.24 8.08
CA THR A 138 -10.48 -11.08 7.24
C THR A 138 -11.00 -11.07 5.81
N GLU A 139 -10.24 -10.46 4.90
CA GLU A 139 -10.53 -10.49 3.48
C GLU A 139 -10.00 -11.77 2.85
N ILE A 140 -10.87 -12.49 2.14
CA ILE A 140 -10.49 -13.65 1.32
C ILE A 140 -10.24 -13.17 -0.11
N GLY A 141 -8.98 -13.20 -0.53
CA GLY A 141 -8.55 -12.87 -1.89
C GLY A 141 -9.12 -13.85 -2.92
N GLY A 142 -9.08 -13.45 -4.20
CA GLY A 142 -9.66 -14.23 -5.30
C GLY A 142 -11.16 -14.06 -5.43
N THR A 143 -11.77 -14.89 -6.30
CA THR A 143 -13.18 -14.83 -6.70
C THR A 143 -13.90 -16.10 -6.29
N VAL A 144 -15.09 -15.98 -5.69
CA VAL A 144 -15.91 -17.16 -5.34
C VAL A 144 -16.25 -17.91 -6.61
N GLY A 145 -15.82 -19.17 -6.65
CA GLY A 145 -15.89 -20.06 -7.82
C GLY A 145 -14.52 -20.55 -8.29
N ASP A 146 -13.47 -19.80 -7.99
CA ASP A 146 -12.11 -20.20 -8.33
C ASP A 146 -11.62 -21.31 -7.39
N ILE A 147 -10.83 -22.23 -7.92
CA ILE A 147 -10.38 -23.42 -7.18
C ILE A 147 -9.41 -23.06 -6.04
N GLU A 148 -8.61 -22.04 -6.24
CA GLU A 148 -7.54 -21.63 -5.32
C GLU A 148 -8.04 -21.10 -3.99
N ILE A 149 -9.28 -20.56 -3.91
CA ILE A 149 -9.82 -20.00 -2.67
C ILE A 149 -10.54 -21.02 -1.79
N LEU A 150 -10.81 -22.22 -2.31
CA LEU A 150 -11.64 -23.22 -1.63
C LEU A 150 -11.15 -23.59 -0.22
N PRO A 151 -9.85 -23.78 0.04
CA PRO A 151 -9.38 -24.08 1.40
C PRO A 151 -9.68 -22.93 2.39
N PHE A 152 -9.62 -21.67 1.95
CA PHE A 152 -9.93 -20.52 2.78
C PHE A 152 -11.43 -20.44 3.10
N LEU A 153 -12.29 -20.64 2.09
CA LEU A 153 -13.74 -20.68 2.29
C LEU A 153 -14.13 -21.82 3.24
N GLU A 154 -13.55 -23.01 3.07
CA GLU A 154 -13.81 -24.14 3.96
C GLU A 154 -13.36 -23.85 5.40
N ALA A 155 -12.18 -23.27 5.59
CA ALA A 155 -11.70 -22.88 6.93
C ALA A 155 -12.62 -21.84 7.58
N ALA A 156 -13.06 -20.82 6.85
CA ALA A 156 -13.99 -19.80 7.34
C ALA A 156 -15.37 -20.39 7.71
N ARG A 157 -15.88 -21.32 6.89
CA ARG A 157 -17.10 -22.07 7.17
C ARG A 157 -16.98 -22.90 8.46
N GLN A 158 -15.85 -23.58 8.65
CA GLN A 158 -15.57 -24.33 9.89
C GLN A 158 -15.49 -23.40 11.10
N MET A 159 -14.87 -22.22 10.98
CA MET A 159 -14.82 -21.24 12.07
C MET A 159 -16.23 -20.81 12.51
N ARG A 160 -17.16 -20.56 11.58
CA ARG A 160 -18.55 -20.24 11.92
C ARG A 160 -19.23 -21.35 12.72
N LYS A 161 -18.93 -22.62 12.37
CA LYS A 161 -19.45 -23.77 13.11
C LYS A 161 -18.81 -23.91 14.50
N GLU A 162 -17.50 -23.66 14.62
CA GLU A 162 -16.74 -23.81 15.86
C GLU A 162 -17.02 -22.70 16.88
N LEU A 163 -17.13 -21.47 16.39
CA LEU A 163 -17.23 -20.27 17.24
C LEU A 163 -18.68 -19.78 17.47
N GLY A 164 -19.62 -20.31 16.71
CA GLY A 164 -21.02 -19.89 16.74
C GLY A 164 -21.33 -18.79 15.72
N GLN A 165 -22.59 -18.77 15.28
CA GLN A 165 -23.06 -17.80 14.28
C GLN A 165 -23.06 -16.36 14.81
N GLU A 166 -23.21 -16.18 16.11
CA GLU A 166 -23.17 -14.89 16.78
C GLU A 166 -21.77 -14.24 16.82
N ASN A 167 -20.72 -15.01 16.53
CA ASN A 167 -19.33 -14.55 16.56
C ASN A 167 -18.68 -14.47 15.18
N VAL A 168 -19.34 -15.02 14.15
CA VAL A 168 -18.79 -15.07 12.78
C VAL A 168 -19.85 -14.64 11.78
N MET A 169 -19.50 -13.69 10.91
CA MET A 169 -20.36 -13.26 9.81
C MET A 169 -19.61 -13.19 8.48
N PHE A 170 -20.39 -13.19 7.39
CA PHE A 170 -19.87 -13.10 6.02
C PHE A 170 -20.45 -11.89 5.29
N ILE A 171 -19.57 -11.08 4.72
CA ILE A 171 -19.90 -10.00 3.79
C ILE A 171 -19.49 -10.45 2.40
N HIS A 172 -20.38 -10.35 1.43
CA HIS A 172 -20.09 -10.74 0.05
C HIS A 172 -20.17 -9.54 -0.87
N VAL A 173 -19.04 -9.18 -1.48
CA VAL A 173 -18.92 -8.07 -2.44
C VAL A 173 -19.17 -8.61 -3.84
N THR A 174 -20.12 -8.03 -4.56
CA THR A 174 -20.51 -8.48 -5.90
C THR A 174 -20.69 -7.32 -6.87
N LEU A 175 -20.89 -7.61 -8.15
CA LEU A 175 -21.08 -6.64 -9.20
C LEU A 175 -22.51 -6.66 -9.74
N VAL A 176 -23.09 -5.49 -9.90
CA VAL A 176 -24.31 -5.25 -10.67
C VAL A 176 -23.94 -4.42 -11.92
N PRO A 177 -23.56 -5.09 -13.03
CA PRO A 177 -23.11 -4.39 -14.22
C PRO A 177 -24.28 -3.72 -14.96
N PHE A 178 -24.00 -2.56 -15.55
CA PHE A 178 -24.85 -1.95 -16.55
C PHE A 178 -24.52 -2.50 -17.95
N ILE A 179 -25.53 -2.98 -18.64
CA ILE A 179 -25.39 -3.50 -20.01
C ILE A 179 -25.90 -2.47 -21.00
N GLY A 180 -24.98 -1.78 -21.70
CA GLY A 180 -25.27 -0.69 -22.62
C GLY A 180 -26.35 -1.00 -23.66
N PRO A 181 -26.27 -2.10 -24.43
CA PRO A 181 -27.28 -2.43 -25.43
C PRO A 181 -28.70 -2.62 -24.90
N SER A 182 -28.87 -3.13 -23.68
CA SER A 182 -30.18 -3.29 -23.02
C SER A 182 -30.56 -2.12 -22.12
N THR A 183 -29.65 -1.16 -21.89
CA THR A 183 -29.83 -0.01 -20.99
C THR A 183 -30.31 -0.40 -19.59
N GLU A 184 -29.85 -1.55 -19.07
CA GLU A 184 -30.31 -2.12 -17.82
C GLU A 184 -29.17 -2.56 -16.90
N LEU A 185 -29.42 -2.44 -15.60
CA LEU A 185 -28.62 -3.06 -14.55
C LEU A 185 -28.99 -4.53 -14.40
N LYS A 186 -28.01 -5.41 -14.34
CA LYS A 186 -28.22 -6.86 -14.30
C LYS A 186 -27.80 -7.45 -12.95
N THR A 187 -28.77 -7.99 -12.21
CA THR A 187 -28.55 -8.65 -10.92
C THR A 187 -28.16 -10.13 -11.02
N LYS A 188 -28.22 -10.73 -12.21
CA LYS A 188 -27.90 -12.16 -12.41
C LYS A 188 -26.48 -12.52 -11.97
N PRO A 189 -25.41 -11.75 -12.27
CA PRO A 189 -24.06 -12.06 -11.78
C PRO A 189 -24.00 -12.16 -10.25
N THR A 190 -24.61 -11.23 -9.54
CA THR A 190 -24.75 -11.26 -8.08
C THR A 190 -25.48 -12.53 -7.59
N GLN A 191 -26.63 -12.87 -8.19
CA GLN A 191 -27.42 -14.06 -7.82
C GLN A 191 -26.61 -15.35 -8.01
N HIS A 192 -25.87 -15.49 -9.13
CA HIS A 192 -25.03 -16.65 -9.40
C HIS A 192 -23.87 -16.74 -8.40
N SER A 193 -23.20 -15.63 -8.11
CA SER A 193 -22.10 -15.60 -7.15
C SER A 193 -22.54 -16.02 -5.75
N VAL A 194 -23.68 -15.49 -5.28
CA VAL A 194 -24.28 -15.90 -3.98
C VAL A 194 -24.70 -17.37 -3.98
N SER A 195 -25.28 -17.85 -5.09
CA SER A 195 -25.64 -19.27 -5.22
C SER A 195 -24.42 -20.18 -5.14
N MET A 196 -23.31 -19.78 -5.76
CA MET A 196 -22.05 -20.51 -5.71
C MET A 196 -21.46 -20.53 -4.28
N LEU A 197 -21.45 -19.38 -3.59
CA LEU A 197 -20.99 -19.30 -2.21
C LEU A 197 -21.82 -20.20 -1.27
N ARG A 198 -23.12 -20.26 -1.50
CA ARG A 198 -24.02 -21.20 -0.78
C ARG A 198 -23.72 -22.65 -1.09
N GLY A 199 -23.32 -22.96 -2.31
CA GLY A 199 -22.86 -24.30 -2.69
C GLY A 199 -21.67 -24.78 -1.85
N TYR A 200 -20.86 -23.86 -1.33
CA TYR A 200 -19.77 -24.13 -0.37
C TYR A 200 -20.22 -24.10 1.10
N GLY A 201 -21.55 -23.97 1.36
CA GLY A 201 -22.11 -23.98 2.71
C GLY A 201 -21.99 -22.63 3.45
N ILE A 202 -21.78 -21.53 2.73
CA ILE A 202 -21.69 -20.18 3.28
C ILE A 202 -22.85 -19.32 2.76
N SER A 203 -23.73 -18.87 3.65
CA SER A 203 -24.73 -17.85 3.33
C SER A 203 -24.19 -16.48 3.78
N PRO A 204 -24.15 -15.48 2.89
CA PRO A 204 -23.73 -14.13 3.29
C PRO A 204 -24.76 -13.50 4.23
N ASP A 205 -24.26 -12.79 5.23
CA ASP A 205 -25.11 -12.01 6.14
C ASP A 205 -25.39 -10.61 5.57
N ILE A 206 -24.41 -10.08 4.79
CA ILE A 206 -24.52 -8.78 4.10
C ILE A 206 -24.02 -8.97 2.66
N ILE A 207 -24.66 -8.28 1.71
CA ILE A 207 -24.21 -8.20 0.31
C ILE A 207 -23.88 -6.74 0.00
N VAL A 208 -22.66 -6.49 -0.49
CA VAL A 208 -22.21 -5.18 -0.99
C VAL A 208 -22.26 -5.21 -2.51
N LEU A 209 -23.08 -4.33 -3.09
CA LEU A 209 -23.32 -4.23 -4.51
C LEU A 209 -22.45 -3.14 -5.12
N ARG A 210 -21.41 -3.54 -5.86
CA ARG A 210 -20.60 -2.63 -6.69
C ARG A 210 -21.30 -2.34 -8.00
N SER A 211 -21.26 -1.09 -8.43
CA SER A 211 -21.82 -0.63 -9.71
C SER A 211 -21.15 0.68 -10.14
N ASP A 212 -21.17 0.95 -11.43
CA ASP A 212 -20.68 2.21 -12.02
C ASP A 212 -21.61 3.42 -11.75
N ARG A 213 -22.75 3.17 -11.12
CA ARG A 213 -23.78 4.18 -10.82
C ARG A 213 -24.61 3.81 -9.59
N LYS A 214 -25.38 4.77 -9.10
CA LYS A 214 -26.32 4.53 -7.99
C LYS A 214 -27.38 3.52 -8.43
N LEU A 215 -27.62 2.52 -7.59
CA LEU A 215 -28.69 1.53 -7.76
C LEU A 215 -30.00 2.07 -7.17
N ASP A 216 -31.10 1.72 -7.81
CA ASP A 216 -32.45 2.01 -7.32
C ASP A 216 -32.91 0.94 -6.29
N GLU A 217 -34.02 1.24 -5.60
CA GLU A 217 -34.59 0.35 -4.58
C GLU A 217 -35.09 -0.97 -5.16
N ASP A 218 -35.55 -0.99 -6.41
CA ASP A 218 -36.04 -2.20 -7.08
C ASP A 218 -34.88 -3.21 -7.27
N ILE A 219 -33.68 -2.75 -7.57
CA ILE A 219 -32.48 -3.60 -7.64
C ILE A 219 -32.15 -4.20 -6.26
N LYS A 220 -32.19 -3.36 -5.20
CA LYS A 220 -31.94 -3.85 -3.82
C LYS A 220 -33.00 -4.87 -3.40
N ASN A 221 -34.29 -4.60 -3.64
CA ASN A 221 -35.39 -5.51 -3.35
C ASN A 221 -35.23 -6.84 -4.09
N LYS A 222 -34.87 -6.78 -5.38
CA LYS A 222 -34.63 -7.97 -6.18
C LYS A 222 -33.46 -8.81 -5.67
N VAL A 223 -32.34 -8.17 -5.30
CA VAL A 223 -31.21 -8.89 -4.71
C VAL A 223 -31.58 -9.47 -3.36
N SER A 224 -32.23 -8.71 -2.49
CA SER A 224 -32.74 -9.17 -1.19
C SER A 224 -33.56 -10.46 -1.35
N LEU A 225 -34.55 -10.45 -2.24
CA LEU A 225 -35.44 -11.60 -2.49
C LEU A 225 -34.68 -12.82 -3.04
N PHE A 226 -33.89 -12.64 -4.09
CA PHE A 226 -33.23 -13.77 -4.78
C PHE A 226 -32.00 -14.30 -4.04
N CYS A 227 -31.37 -13.47 -3.23
CA CYS A 227 -30.22 -13.84 -2.43
C CYS A 227 -30.57 -14.13 -0.95
N ASP A 228 -31.86 -14.11 -0.57
CA ASP A 228 -32.35 -14.42 0.79
C ASP A 228 -31.52 -13.68 1.87
N VAL A 229 -31.39 -12.37 1.70
CA VAL A 229 -30.71 -11.45 2.61
C VAL A 229 -31.68 -10.30 2.86
N SER A 230 -31.83 -9.88 4.12
CA SER A 230 -32.73 -8.76 4.45
C SER A 230 -32.39 -7.51 3.66
N TYR A 231 -33.41 -6.71 3.29
CA TYR A 231 -33.22 -5.51 2.47
C TYR A 231 -32.18 -4.54 3.06
N GLU A 232 -32.19 -4.33 4.36
CA GLU A 232 -31.25 -3.48 5.09
C GLU A 232 -29.81 -3.99 5.06
N ASN A 233 -29.59 -5.27 4.74
CA ASN A 233 -28.29 -5.90 4.60
C ASN A 233 -27.78 -5.93 3.15
N VAL A 234 -28.50 -5.30 2.22
CA VAL A 234 -28.04 -5.08 0.84
C VAL A 234 -27.52 -3.65 0.73
N ILE A 235 -26.21 -3.51 0.67
CA ILE A 235 -25.49 -2.24 0.71
C ILE A 235 -25.11 -1.82 -0.69
N ASN A 236 -25.47 -0.60 -1.07
CA ASN A 236 -25.12 -0.03 -2.37
C ASN A 236 -23.77 0.69 -2.29
N ALA A 237 -22.82 0.25 -3.09
CA ALA A 237 -21.45 0.79 -3.15
C ALA A 237 -21.09 1.20 -4.58
N PRO A 238 -21.63 2.32 -5.09
CA PRO A 238 -21.30 2.84 -6.41
C PRO A 238 -19.83 3.27 -6.48
N ASP A 239 -19.32 3.40 -7.71
CA ASP A 239 -18.01 4.01 -7.94
C ASP A 239 -18.01 5.45 -7.43
N LEU A 240 -16.92 5.84 -6.79
CA LEU A 240 -16.68 7.18 -6.26
C LEU A 240 -15.35 7.70 -6.80
N ASP A 241 -15.23 9.01 -6.94
CA ASP A 241 -14.04 9.67 -7.46
C ASP A 241 -12.83 9.52 -6.52
N ASP A 242 -13.09 9.35 -5.21
CA ASP A 242 -12.06 9.18 -4.22
C ASP A 242 -12.40 8.03 -3.24
N ILE A 243 -11.40 7.17 -3.00
CA ILE A 243 -11.56 6.04 -2.08
C ILE A 243 -11.87 6.46 -0.63
N TYR A 244 -11.44 7.65 -0.23
CA TYR A 244 -11.69 8.18 1.13
C TYR A 244 -13.13 8.65 1.36
N ASP A 245 -13.93 8.79 0.29
CA ASP A 245 -15.38 9.01 0.43
C ASP A 245 -16.16 7.72 0.73
N VAL A 246 -15.55 6.55 0.48
CA VAL A 246 -16.21 5.24 0.64
C VAL A 246 -16.69 4.98 2.07
N PRO A 247 -15.95 5.26 3.16
CA PRO A 247 -16.44 5.03 4.52
C PRO A 247 -17.76 5.77 4.80
N LEU A 248 -17.85 7.06 4.45
CA LEU A 248 -19.07 7.84 4.66
C LEU A 248 -20.23 7.34 3.80
N LYS A 249 -19.95 6.93 2.56
CA LYS A 249 -20.94 6.34 1.68
C LYS A 249 -21.48 5.03 2.26
N MET A 250 -20.62 4.13 2.71
CA MET A 250 -21.03 2.86 3.32
C MET A 250 -21.79 3.04 4.63
N HIS A 251 -21.39 4.01 5.46
CA HIS A 251 -22.13 4.40 6.65
C HIS A 251 -23.54 4.87 6.29
N SER A 252 -23.67 5.75 5.28
CA SER A 252 -24.98 6.25 4.83
C SER A 252 -25.90 5.16 4.27
N GLU A 253 -25.33 4.05 3.78
CA GLU A 253 -26.07 2.86 3.33
C GLU A 253 -26.35 1.85 4.47
N GLY A 254 -25.79 2.10 5.68
CA GLY A 254 -26.06 1.32 6.88
C GLY A 254 -25.15 0.10 7.10
N LEU A 255 -23.98 0.02 6.43
CA LEU A 255 -23.08 -1.15 6.55
C LEU A 255 -22.67 -1.43 7.99
N ASP A 256 -22.18 -0.42 8.69
CA ASP A 256 -21.71 -0.55 10.07
C ASP A 256 -22.84 -0.78 11.07
N VAL A 257 -24.03 -0.23 10.78
CA VAL A 257 -25.25 -0.49 11.57
C VAL A 257 -25.69 -1.95 11.44
N ALA A 258 -25.69 -2.48 10.20
CA ALA A 258 -26.01 -3.89 9.95
C ALA A 258 -25.00 -4.84 10.63
N VAL A 259 -23.70 -4.52 10.59
CA VAL A 259 -22.64 -5.28 11.28
C VAL A 259 -22.82 -5.21 12.80
N ASN A 260 -23.02 -4.01 13.36
CA ASN A 260 -23.23 -3.80 14.79
C ASN A 260 -24.41 -4.64 15.31
N LYS A 261 -25.54 -4.61 14.59
CA LYS A 261 -26.74 -5.40 14.89
C LYS A 261 -26.46 -6.91 14.78
N ARG A 262 -25.83 -7.35 13.69
CA ARG A 262 -25.63 -8.78 13.39
C ARG A 262 -24.69 -9.47 14.39
N LEU A 263 -23.66 -8.78 14.85
CA LEU A 263 -22.67 -9.29 15.80
C LEU A 263 -22.97 -8.94 17.26
N ASN A 264 -24.04 -8.21 17.55
CA ASN A 264 -24.40 -7.70 18.88
C ASN A 264 -23.23 -6.94 19.55
N LEU A 265 -22.64 -5.98 18.83
CA LEU A 265 -21.48 -5.23 19.34
C LEU A 265 -21.89 -4.17 20.36
N ASN A 266 -23.16 -3.73 20.33
CA ASN A 266 -23.75 -2.77 21.28
C ASN A 266 -22.94 -1.46 21.42
N THR A 267 -22.49 -0.91 20.30
CA THR A 267 -21.72 0.34 20.24
C THR A 267 -22.62 1.54 19.99
N GLU A 268 -22.15 2.71 20.37
CA GLU A 268 -22.77 3.99 19.99
C GLU A 268 -22.56 4.29 18.49
N GLU A 269 -23.14 5.39 17.99
CA GLU A 269 -22.90 5.87 16.63
C GLU A 269 -21.41 6.19 16.40
N PRO A 270 -20.89 6.04 15.17
CA PRO A 270 -19.49 6.25 14.91
C PRO A 270 -19.12 7.74 14.98
N GLU A 271 -17.99 8.07 15.63
CA GLU A 271 -17.43 9.41 15.63
C GLU A 271 -16.67 9.66 14.32
N LEU A 272 -17.29 10.37 13.38
CA LEU A 272 -16.80 10.59 12.02
C LEU A 272 -16.40 12.05 11.74
N ASN A 273 -16.36 12.92 12.76
CA ASN A 273 -16.11 14.35 12.54
C ASN A 273 -14.73 14.63 11.96
N GLU A 274 -13.69 13.97 12.46
CA GLU A 274 -12.33 14.13 11.91
C GLU A 274 -12.27 13.70 10.44
N TRP A 275 -12.89 12.56 10.10
CA TRP A 275 -12.95 12.08 8.72
C TRP A 275 -13.74 13.02 7.80
N LYS A 276 -14.90 13.53 8.27
CA LYS A 276 -15.70 14.51 7.53
C LYS A 276 -14.94 15.83 7.33
N ASN A 277 -14.25 16.31 8.37
CA ASN A 277 -13.45 17.53 8.28
C ASN A 277 -12.33 17.40 7.26
N MET A 278 -11.61 16.27 7.27
CA MET A 278 -10.59 15.96 6.27
C MET A 278 -11.16 16.01 4.84
N LEU A 279 -12.31 15.35 4.61
CA LEU A 279 -12.95 15.35 3.29
C LEU A 279 -13.51 16.71 2.89
N SER A 280 -13.89 17.56 3.85
CA SER A 280 -14.41 18.90 3.54
C SER A 280 -13.35 19.81 2.90
N LEU A 281 -12.07 19.61 3.20
CA LEU A 281 -10.96 20.34 2.58
C LEU A 281 -10.91 20.12 1.05
N LYS A 282 -11.35 18.97 0.55
CA LYS A 282 -11.38 18.68 -0.91
C LYS A 282 -12.40 19.50 -1.70
N LYS A 283 -13.39 20.11 -1.05
CA LYS A 283 -14.49 20.83 -1.73
C LYS A 283 -14.13 22.27 -2.08
N GLU A 284 -13.00 22.76 -1.62
CA GLU A 284 -12.53 24.11 -1.94
C GLU A 284 -11.78 24.11 -3.28
N SER A 285 -11.90 25.20 -4.03
CA SER A 285 -11.15 25.38 -5.28
C SER A 285 -9.72 25.78 -4.96
N PHE A 286 -8.83 24.81 -4.93
CA PHE A 286 -7.42 25.03 -4.66
C PHE A 286 -6.62 25.24 -5.96
N LYS A 287 -5.41 25.80 -5.80
CA LYS A 287 -4.44 25.92 -6.89
C LYS A 287 -3.87 24.55 -7.22
N ASP A 288 -3.73 24.26 -8.51
CA ASP A 288 -3.13 23.01 -8.98
C ASP A 288 -1.60 23.06 -8.81
N VAL A 289 -1.02 21.93 -8.35
CA VAL A 289 0.42 21.69 -8.30
C VAL A 289 0.75 20.51 -9.19
N LYS A 290 1.61 20.76 -10.19
CA LYS A 290 2.01 19.78 -11.20
C LYS A 290 3.18 18.96 -10.70
N ILE A 291 2.92 17.72 -10.32
CA ILE A 291 3.92 16.77 -9.84
C ILE A 291 4.05 15.60 -10.80
N ALA A 292 5.28 15.25 -11.16
CA ALA A 292 5.49 14.01 -11.88
C ALA A 292 6.07 12.89 -10.99
N ILE A 293 5.63 11.65 -11.29
CA ILE A 293 6.33 10.43 -10.87
C ILE A 293 7.15 9.95 -12.06
N LEU A 294 8.47 10.06 -11.96
CA LEU A 294 9.41 9.59 -12.98
C LEU A 294 9.84 8.16 -12.63
N GLY A 295 9.14 7.20 -13.23
CA GLY A 295 9.24 5.79 -12.91
C GLY A 295 9.42 4.89 -14.13
N LYS A 296 9.53 3.58 -13.89
CA LYS A 296 9.64 2.56 -14.94
C LYS A 296 8.42 1.63 -15.04
N TYR A 297 7.48 1.73 -14.10
CA TYR A 297 6.22 0.96 -14.10
C TYR A 297 5.08 1.83 -14.63
N PHE A 298 5.30 2.37 -15.82
CA PHE A 298 4.33 3.21 -16.52
C PHE A 298 3.12 2.36 -16.94
N GLY A 299 1.91 2.90 -16.76
CA GLY A 299 0.67 2.27 -17.23
C GLY A 299 -0.08 1.41 -16.20
N LEU A 300 0.47 1.21 -14.98
CA LEU A 300 -0.26 0.61 -13.86
C LEU A 300 -0.11 1.45 -12.60
N PRO A 301 -1.10 2.32 -12.29
CA PRO A 301 -1.08 3.20 -11.10
C PRO A 301 -0.83 2.45 -9.79
N ASP A 302 -1.34 1.23 -9.69
CA ASP A 302 -1.21 0.38 -8.51
C ASP A 302 0.24 0.03 -8.15
N SER A 303 1.18 0.13 -9.11
CA SER A 303 2.61 -0.13 -8.84
C SER A 303 3.28 0.91 -7.93
N TYR A 304 2.70 2.10 -7.81
CA TYR A 304 3.17 3.20 -6.97
C TYR A 304 2.06 3.75 -6.05
N MET A 305 1.14 2.87 -5.64
CA MET A 305 -0.07 3.25 -4.89
C MET A 305 0.25 4.11 -3.67
N SER A 306 1.19 3.68 -2.82
CA SER A 306 1.54 4.41 -1.60
C SER A 306 2.20 5.77 -1.90
N VAL A 307 2.96 5.90 -2.99
CA VAL A 307 3.53 7.20 -3.42
C VAL A 307 2.41 8.15 -3.86
N VAL A 308 1.48 7.67 -4.69
CA VAL A 308 0.33 8.47 -5.16
C VAL A 308 -0.53 8.92 -3.98
N GLU A 309 -0.86 8.01 -3.08
CA GLU A 309 -1.67 8.34 -1.90
C GLU A 309 -0.94 9.33 -0.98
N SER A 310 0.39 9.19 -0.80
CA SER A 310 1.19 10.15 -0.01
C SER A 310 1.19 11.55 -0.62
N LEU A 311 1.25 11.66 -1.95
CA LEU A 311 1.11 12.94 -2.65
C LEU A 311 -0.27 13.55 -2.44
N LYS A 312 -1.35 12.76 -2.55
CA LYS A 312 -2.72 13.21 -2.27
C LYS A 312 -2.88 13.70 -0.82
N HIS A 313 -2.36 12.94 0.17
CA HIS A 313 -2.39 13.34 1.57
C HIS A 313 -1.67 14.67 1.81
N ALA A 314 -0.49 14.82 1.21
CA ALA A 314 0.29 16.05 1.33
C ALA A 314 -0.38 17.23 0.63
N CYS A 315 -0.99 17.03 -0.53
CA CYS A 315 -1.76 18.06 -1.24
C CYS A 315 -2.96 18.53 -0.41
N LEU A 316 -3.68 17.59 0.19
CA LEU A 316 -4.80 17.89 1.08
C LEU A 316 -4.37 18.77 2.26
N GLN A 317 -3.27 18.43 2.92
CA GLN A 317 -2.73 19.18 4.06
C GLN A 317 -2.22 20.57 3.67
N ASN A 318 -1.76 20.76 2.44
CA ASN A 318 -1.24 22.06 1.94
C ASN A 318 -2.30 22.87 1.17
N ASN A 319 -3.56 22.43 1.11
CA ASN A 319 -4.66 23.08 0.40
C ASN A 319 -4.32 23.35 -1.09
N VAL A 320 -3.83 22.33 -1.77
CA VAL A 320 -3.55 22.34 -3.21
C VAL A 320 -4.16 21.12 -3.88
N ASN A 321 -4.47 21.22 -5.17
CA ASN A 321 -4.88 20.08 -5.99
C ASN A 321 -3.65 19.42 -6.61
N LEU A 322 -3.65 18.09 -6.69
CA LEU A 322 -2.62 17.32 -7.36
C LEU A 322 -2.92 17.18 -8.86
N ASP A 323 -2.11 17.82 -9.70
CA ASP A 323 -2.02 17.50 -11.14
C ASP A 323 -0.88 16.50 -11.34
N LEU A 324 -1.22 15.20 -11.35
CA LEU A 324 -0.26 14.10 -11.39
C LEU A 324 0.10 13.72 -12.82
N GLN A 325 1.38 13.85 -13.16
CA GLN A 325 1.96 13.43 -14.42
C GLN A 325 2.76 12.13 -14.26
N TRP A 326 2.71 11.28 -15.29
CA TRP A 326 3.49 10.04 -15.32
C TRP A 326 4.57 10.16 -16.40
N ILE A 327 5.83 9.99 -16.02
CA ILE A 327 6.97 10.09 -16.94
C ILE A 327 7.72 8.76 -16.97
N ASP A 328 7.88 8.20 -18.17
CA ASP A 328 8.71 7.01 -18.39
C ASP A 328 10.17 7.40 -18.37
N ALA A 329 10.93 6.85 -17.42
CA ALA A 329 12.35 7.12 -17.27
C ALA A 329 13.20 6.69 -18.48
N ASP A 330 12.70 5.81 -19.35
CA ASP A 330 13.40 5.39 -20.57
C ASP A 330 13.13 6.33 -21.76
N ASN A 331 12.01 7.11 -21.73
CA ASN A 331 11.54 7.92 -22.85
C ASN A 331 10.92 9.21 -22.35
N TYR A 332 11.70 10.25 -22.14
CA TYR A 332 11.21 11.59 -21.83
C TYR A 332 12.14 12.65 -22.43
N ASP A 333 11.59 13.83 -22.64
CA ASP A 333 12.30 15.02 -23.07
C ASP A 333 12.40 16.05 -21.95
N ALA A 334 13.36 16.98 -22.06
CA ALA A 334 13.54 18.05 -21.07
C ALA A 334 12.27 18.93 -20.95
N GLU A 335 11.45 19.04 -22.01
CA GLU A 335 10.18 19.78 -22.00
C GLU A 335 9.15 19.13 -21.08
N ASP A 336 9.16 17.79 -20.94
CA ASP A 336 8.25 17.06 -20.05
C ASP A 336 8.47 17.41 -18.57
N ILE A 337 9.68 17.83 -18.21
CA ILE A 337 10.07 18.14 -16.84
C ILE A 337 10.06 19.65 -16.55
N SER A 338 10.35 20.50 -17.55
CA SER A 338 10.58 21.94 -17.37
C SER A 338 9.41 22.71 -16.79
N ASN A 339 8.18 22.26 -17.05
CA ASN A 339 6.94 22.91 -16.62
C ASN A 339 6.34 22.32 -15.34
N LEU A 340 7.07 21.42 -14.66
CA LEU A 340 6.62 20.79 -13.43
C LEU A 340 7.01 21.62 -12.19
N ASP A 341 6.20 21.51 -11.16
CA ASP A 341 6.46 22.12 -9.86
C ASP A 341 7.32 21.25 -8.96
N GLY A 342 7.38 19.94 -9.28
CA GLY A 342 8.23 18.98 -8.59
C GLY A 342 8.20 17.59 -9.21
N VAL A 343 9.23 16.80 -8.94
CA VAL A 343 9.35 15.42 -9.44
C VAL A 343 9.71 14.45 -8.31
N VAL A 344 8.98 13.33 -8.26
CA VAL A 344 9.30 12.18 -7.40
C VAL A 344 9.98 11.11 -8.24
N VAL A 345 11.16 10.65 -7.82
CA VAL A 345 11.83 9.46 -8.36
C VAL A 345 11.68 8.32 -7.36
N PRO A 346 10.73 7.40 -7.60
CA PRO A 346 10.38 6.35 -6.65
C PRO A 346 11.39 5.20 -6.63
N GLY A 347 11.19 4.30 -5.68
CA GLY A 347 11.90 3.03 -5.55
C GLY A 347 11.73 2.12 -6.77
N GLY A 348 12.56 1.09 -6.84
CA GLY A 348 12.53 0.07 -7.89
C GLY A 348 13.78 -0.80 -7.86
N PHE A 349 13.82 -1.84 -8.71
CA PHE A 349 14.94 -2.77 -8.84
C PHE A 349 15.34 -2.95 -10.30
N GLY A 350 16.62 -3.30 -10.55
CA GLY A 350 17.17 -3.64 -11.87
C GLY A 350 17.48 -2.42 -12.75
N VAL A 351 18.13 -2.69 -13.87
CA VAL A 351 18.86 -1.72 -14.70
C VAL A 351 17.99 -0.81 -15.58
N ARG A 352 16.71 -1.14 -15.81
CA ARG A 352 15.85 -0.39 -16.73
C ARG A 352 15.56 1.01 -16.18
N GLY A 353 15.68 2.04 -17.04
CA GLY A 353 15.35 3.44 -16.71
C GLY A 353 16.37 4.15 -15.81
N ILE A 354 17.51 3.56 -15.49
CA ILE A 354 18.49 4.14 -14.55
C ILE A 354 19.13 5.39 -15.11
N GLU A 355 19.67 5.34 -16.33
CA GLU A 355 20.37 6.50 -16.93
C GLU A 355 19.39 7.67 -17.17
N GLY A 356 18.14 7.37 -17.54
CA GLY A 356 17.12 8.40 -17.64
C GLY A 356 16.80 9.06 -16.30
N LYS A 357 16.71 8.27 -15.20
CA LYS A 357 16.55 8.84 -13.85
C LYS A 357 17.73 9.72 -13.47
N ILE A 358 18.97 9.28 -13.72
CA ILE A 358 20.19 10.06 -13.44
C ILE A 358 20.19 11.38 -14.22
N SER A 359 19.86 11.34 -15.52
CA SER A 359 19.77 12.54 -16.37
C SER A 359 18.65 13.49 -15.89
N ALA A 360 17.49 12.97 -15.53
CA ALA A 360 16.41 13.78 -14.99
C ALA A 360 16.80 14.47 -13.66
N ILE A 361 17.45 13.72 -12.75
CA ILE A 361 17.91 14.26 -11.47
C ILE A 361 18.94 15.38 -11.68
N GLN A 362 19.84 15.24 -12.66
CA GLN A 362 20.76 16.32 -13.03
C GLN A 362 20.00 17.57 -13.46
N TYR A 363 19.03 17.42 -14.35
CA TYR A 363 18.21 18.55 -14.83
C TYR A 363 17.47 19.23 -13.67
N LEU A 364 16.84 18.45 -12.77
CA LEU A 364 16.14 18.95 -11.61
C LEU A 364 17.07 19.74 -10.66
N ARG A 365 18.25 19.19 -10.38
CA ARG A 365 19.27 19.83 -9.55
C ARG A 365 19.75 21.17 -10.14
N GLU A 366 20.10 21.18 -11.41
CA GLU A 366 20.64 22.37 -12.10
C GLU A 366 19.59 23.48 -12.28
N ASN A 367 18.33 23.10 -12.54
CA ASN A 367 17.22 24.04 -12.74
C ASN A 367 16.42 24.35 -11.46
N LYS A 368 16.86 23.83 -10.31
CA LYS A 368 16.26 24.09 -8.99
C LYS A 368 14.77 23.70 -8.93
N ILE A 369 14.38 22.62 -9.60
CA ILE A 369 13.03 22.07 -9.54
C ILE A 369 12.96 21.11 -8.34
N PRO A 370 11.99 21.24 -7.44
CA PRO A 370 11.82 20.37 -6.28
C PRO A 370 11.90 18.88 -6.63
N PHE A 371 12.77 18.16 -5.94
CA PHE A 371 13.06 16.74 -6.15
C PHE A 371 12.89 15.95 -4.86
N LEU A 372 12.15 14.85 -4.93
CA LEU A 372 12.01 13.85 -3.88
C LEU A 372 12.48 12.50 -4.41
N GLY A 373 13.59 11.96 -3.85
CA GLY A 373 14.10 10.63 -4.17
C GLY A 373 13.73 9.60 -3.11
N ILE A 374 13.28 8.41 -3.52
CA ILE A 374 12.91 7.33 -2.60
C ILE A 374 13.69 6.08 -2.99
N CYS A 375 14.45 5.49 -2.04
CA CYS A 375 15.18 4.23 -2.19
C CYS A 375 16.11 4.28 -3.43
N LEU A 376 15.71 3.67 -4.55
CA LEU A 376 16.45 3.78 -5.82
C LEU A 376 16.63 5.24 -6.26
N GLY A 377 15.67 6.12 -5.97
CA GLY A 377 15.77 7.55 -6.27
C GLY A 377 16.92 8.23 -5.52
N LEU A 378 17.18 7.87 -4.27
CA LEU A 378 18.38 8.31 -3.53
C LEU A 378 19.65 7.78 -4.20
N GLN A 379 19.68 6.49 -4.56
CA GLN A 379 20.84 5.85 -5.17
C GLN A 379 21.21 6.51 -6.51
N CYS A 380 20.19 6.78 -7.35
CA CYS A 380 20.38 7.52 -8.61
C CYS A 380 20.90 8.95 -8.37
N ALA A 381 20.41 9.64 -7.32
CA ALA A 381 20.88 10.98 -6.98
C ALA A 381 22.36 10.99 -6.52
N VAL A 382 22.78 9.99 -5.76
CA VAL A 382 24.19 9.84 -5.36
C VAL A 382 25.08 9.55 -6.57
N ILE A 383 24.65 8.69 -7.50
CA ILE A 383 25.37 8.40 -8.73
C ILE A 383 25.48 9.66 -9.60
N GLU A 384 24.39 10.40 -9.78
CA GLU A 384 24.38 11.66 -10.52
C GLU A 384 25.38 12.65 -9.93
N TYR A 385 25.31 12.86 -8.61
CA TYR A 385 26.16 13.81 -7.92
C TYR A 385 27.65 13.42 -8.00
N ALA A 386 27.96 12.15 -7.86
CA ALA A 386 29.31 11.62 -8.01
C ALA A 386 29.86 11.85 -9.40
N ARG A 387 29.07 11.63 -10.45
CA ARG A 387 29.47 11.82 -11.86
C ARG A 387 29.65 13.30 -12.21
N ASN A 388 28.61 14.10 -11.96
CA ASN A 388 28.51 15.43 -12.55
C ASN A 388 29.01 16.55 -11.64
N VAL A 389 29.12 16.32 -10.32
CA VAL A 389 29.63 17.33 -9.37
C VAL A 389 31.01 16.93 -8.83
N CYS A 390 31.21 15.64 -8.47
CA CYS A 390 32.49 15.20 -7.91
C CYS A 390 33.51 14.76 -8.98
N GLY A 391 33.13 14.67 -10.27
CA GLY A 391 34.03 14.30 -11.38
C GLY A 391 34.39 12.81 -11.42
N ILE A 392 33.60 11.94 -10.76
CA ILE A 392 33.81 10.48 -10.80
C ILE A 392 32.97 9.93 -11.96
N SER A 393 33.42 10.12 -13.19
CA SER A 393 32.62 9.87 -14.41
C SER A 393 32.08 8.45 -14.54
N GLU A 394 32.75 7.46 -13.95
CA GLU A 394 32.39 6.04 -14.00
C GLU A 394 31.56 5.57 -12.78
N ALA A 395 31.15 6.51 -11.88
CA ALA A 395 30.38 6.19 -10.69
C ALA A 395 29.08 5.43 -11.04
N ASN A 396 28.83 4.32 -10.36
CA ASN A 396 27.67 3.47 -10.62
C ASN A 396 27.29 2.66 -9.37
N SER A 397 26.27 1.83 -9.51
CA SER A 397 25.88 0.81 -8.54
C SER A 397 26.39 -0.57 -8.98
N SER A 398 26.80 -1.40 -8.04
CA SER A 398 27.09 -2.81 -8.27
C SER A 398 25.86 -3.64 -8.68
N GLU A 399 24.63 -3.10 -8.51
CA GLU A 399 23.41 -3.67 -9.08
C GLU A 399 23.33 -3.51 -10.60
N PHE A 400 23.82 -2.37 -11.14
CA PHE A 400 23.56 -2.00 -12.53
C PHE A 400 24.74 -2.29 -13.47
N SER A 401 25.96 -2.34 -12.95
CA SER A 401 27.17 -2.54 -13.73
C SER A 401 28.16 -3.45 -13.02
N GLN A 402 28.81 -4.32 -13.80
CA GLN A 402 29.92 -5.14 -13.32
C GLN A 402 31.28 -4.59 -13.82
N ASN A 403 31.26 -3.54 -14.65
CA ASN A 403 32.43 -3.10 -15.43
C ASN A 403 33.09 -1.82 -14.90
N THR A 404 32.58 -1.19 -13.85
CA THR A 404 33.21 -0.02 -13.23
C THR A 404 34.03 -0.39 -12.00
N LYS A 405 34.94 0.51 -11.60
CA LYS A 405 35.69 0.41 -10.34
C LYS A 405 35.12 1.30 -9.26
N ASP A 406 34.19 2.20 -9.65
CA ASP A 406 33.64 3.25 -8.79
C ASP A 406 32.21 2.95 -8.40
N PHE A 407 32.02 1.91 -7.59
CA PHE A 407 30.72 1.58 -7.01
C PHE A 407 30.41 2.52 -5.84
N VAL A 408 29.79 3.66 -6.16
CA VAL A 408 29.32 4.63 -5.14
C VAL A 408 28.08 4.13 -4.41
N ILE A 409 27.36 3.17 -5.00
CA ILE A 409 26.30 2.37 -4.42
C ILE A 409 26.74 0.90 -4.49
N ASP A 410 26.70 0.21 -3.34
CA ASP A 410 27.19 -1.16 -3.23
C ASP A 410 26.33 -1.99 -2.29
N LEU A 411 26.56 -3.31 -2.26
CA LEU A 411 25.87 -4.22 -1.35
C LEU A 411 26.06 -3.83 0.12
N LEU A 412 25.05 -4.08 0.91
CA LEU A 412 25.16 -4.00 2.38
C LEU A 412 26.34 -4.85 2.88
N PRO A 413 27.11 -4.38 3.87
CA PRO A 413 28.14 -5.19 4.50
C PRO A 413 27.60 -6.52 5.01
N ASN A 414 28.29 -7.62 4.73
CA ASN A 414 27.93 -9.00 5.11
C ASN A 414 26.72 -9.61 4.37
N GLN A 415 26.30 -9.07 3.24
CA GLN A 415 25.35 -9.74 2.36
C GLN A 415 26.07 -10.68 1.39
N ASP A 416 25.58 -11.91 1.34
CA ASP A 416 26.03 -12.93 0.41
C ASP A 416 24.90 -13.21 -0.59
N LEU A 417 25.12 -12.92 -1.87
CA LEU A 417 24.13 -13.13 -2.94
C LEU A 417 23.94 -14.61 -3.30
N ASP A 418 24.87 -15.48 -2.85
CA ASP A 418 24.87 -16.92 -3.16
C ASP A 418 23.91 -17.75 -2.28
N LYS A 419 23.10 -17.13 -1.41
CA LYS A 419 22.11 -17.85 -0.63
C LYS A 419 20.81 -17.99 -1.42
N ASP A 420 20.28 -19.20 -1.44
CA ASP A 420 19.06 -19.67 -2.15
C ASP A 420 17.77 -18.87 -1.83
N ASP A 421 17.80 -17.93 -0.91
CA ASP A 421 16.65 -17.13 -0.50
C ASP A 421 16.88 -15.63 -0.81
N VAL A 422 16.52 -15.25 -2.03
CA VAL A 422 16.68 -13.87 -2.56
C VAL A 422 15.97 -12.82 -1.68
N GLY A 423 14.88 -13.18 -1.00
CA GLY A 423 14.15 -12.31 -0.06
C GLY A 423 14.88 -12.08 1.26
N ALA A 424 15.65 -13.06 1.75
CA ALA A 424 16.29 -13.03 3.07
C ALA A 424 17.49 -12.05 3.18
N SER A 425 17.98 -11.51 2.06
CA SER A 425 19.15 -10.61 2.02
C SER A 425 18.80 -9.12 2.00
N MET A 426 17.51 -8.75 2.00
CA MET A 426 17.07 -7.35 2.02
C MET A 426 17.00 -6.79 3.44
N ARG A 427 17.27 -5.49 3.57
CA ARG A 427 16.89 -4.72 4.75
C ARG A 427 15.41 -4.41 4.63
N LEU A 428 14.60 -5.06 5.48
CA LEU A 428 13.13 -5.03 5.44
C LEU A 428 12.54 -4.58 6.77
N GLY A 429 11.51 -3.73 6.72
CA GLY A 429 10.79 -3.25 7.90
C GLY A 429 11.38 -2.00 8.51
N THR A 430 11.02 -1.74 9.74
CA THR A 430 11.32 -0.48 10.43
C THR A 430 12.72 -0.47 11.02
N TYR A 431 13.50 0.56 10.66
CA TYR A 431 14.83 0.84 11.22
C TYR A 431 14.94 2.28 11.69
N PRO A 432 15.79 2.54 12.69
CA PRO A 432 16.06 3.90 13.17
C PRO A 432 16.98 4.66 12.21
N CYS A 433 16.67 5.94 12.00
CA CYS A 433 17.50 6.90 11.31
C CYS A 433 17.75 8.11 12.23
N LYS A 434 19.02 8.42 12.47
CA LYS A 434 19.45 9.59 13.25
C LYS A 434 19.55 10.81 12.32
N ILE A 435 18.82 11.86 12.66
CA ILE A 435 18.74 13.09 11.86
C ILE A 435 19.88 14.04 12.19
N THR A 436 20.54 14.57 11.16
CA THR A 436 21.60 15.57 11.29
C THR A 436 20.99 16.94 11.56
N LYS A 437 21.46 17.65 12.60
CA LYS A 437 20.97 18.98 12.98
C LYS A 437 21.29 20.04 11.93
N ASN A 438 20.46 21.08 11.85
CA ASN A 438 20.59 22.20 10.90
C ASN A 438 20.50 21.79 9.42
N THR A 439 19.67 20.82 9.12
CA THR A 439 19.36 20.31 7.79
C THR A 439 17.89 20.55 7.48
N ILE A 440 17.52 20.52 6.19
CA ILE A 440 16.11 20.54 5.76
C ILE A 440 15.36 19.35 6.39
N THR A 441 16.02 18.20 6.44
CA THR A 441 15.47 16.99 7.07
C THR A 441 15.16 17.19 8.55
N SER A 442 16.02 17.92 9.30
CA SER A 442 15.75 18.22 10.72
C SER A 442 14.56 19.16 10.93
N GLU A 443 14.26 20.01 9.95
CA GLU A 443 13.05 20.84 9.96
C GLU A 443 11.79 20.03 9.64
N ILE A 444 11.92 19.00 8.78
CA ILE A 444 10.83 18.12 8.35
C ILE A 444 10.36 17.26 9.51
N TYR A 445 11.27 16.51 10.13
CA TYR A 445 10.91 15.48 11.12
C TYR A 445 10.86 16.01 12.57
N LYS A 446 11.64 17.03 12.90
CA LYS A 446 11.75 17.66 14.25
C LYS A 446 12.24 16.72 15.36
N ASP A 447 12.43 15.46 15.09
CA ASP A 447 12.92 14.43 16.00
C ASP A 447 14.42 14.14 15.75
N GLU A 448 15.16 13.77 16.77
CA GLU A 448 16.58 13.39 16.63
C GLU A 448 16.75 11.99 16.03
N VAL A 449 15.79 11.11 16.25
CA VAL A 449 15.76 9.74 15.70
C VAL A 449 14.35 9.44 15.21
N ILE A 450 14.26 9.03 13.97
CA ILE A 450 13.01 8.60 13.34
C ILE A 450 13.06 7.11 13.03
N TYR A 451 11.91 6.50 12.83
CA TYR A 451 11.77 5.08 12.52
C TYR A 451 10.99 4.95 11.23
N GLU A 452 11.64 4.43 10.16
CA GLU A 452 11.04 4.34 8.84
C GLU A 452 11.21 2.94 8.25
N ARG A 453 10.33 2.57 7.30
CA ARG A 453 10.31 1.23 6.69
C ARG A 453 11.26 1.17 5.50
N HIS A 454 12.05 0.10 5.42
CA HIS A 454 13.04 -0.15 4.39
C HIS A 454 12.66 -1.35 3.52
N ARG A 455 13.14 -1.32 2.27
CA ARG A 455 13.08 -2.43 1.31
C ARG A 455 14.19 -2.28 0.27
N HIS A 456 15.42 -2.65 0.65
CA HIS A 456 16.56 -2.53 -0.26
C HIS A 456 17.71 -3.45 0.13
N ARG A 457 18.68 -3.65 -0.81
CA ARG A 457 19.93 -4.42 -0.63
C ARG A 457 21.16 -3.57 -0.75
N TYR A 458 21.08 -2.49 -1.53
CA TYR A 458 22.21 -1.64 -1.88
C TYR A 458 22.16 -0.36 -1.07
N GLU A 459 23.35 0.15 -0.75
CA GLU A 459 23.56 1.31 0.11
C GLU A 459 24.64 2.23 -0.46
N VAL A 460 24.71 3.46 0.02
CA VAL A 460 25.82 4.38 -0.27
C VAL A 460 27.12 3.80 0.28
N ASN A 461 28.11 3.66 -0.61
CA ASN A 461 29.41 3.13 -0.25
C ASN A 461 30.22 4.16 0.55
N ASN A 462 30.56 3.82 1.78
CA ASN A 462 31.26 4.69 2.73
C ASN A 462 32.63 5.22 2.20
N LYS A 463 33.27 4.51 1.27
CA LYS A 463 34.51 4.93 0.63
C LYS A 463 34.39 6.29 -0.07
N TYR A 464 33.20 6.64 -0.54
CA TYR A 464 32.95 7.86 -1.31
C TYR A 464 32.34 9.00 -0.49
N ARG A 465 31.98 8.77 0.78
CA ARG A 465 31.33 9.79 1.61
C ARG A 465 32.11 11.08 1.71
N GLU A 466 33.40 10.99 1.98
CA GLU A 466 34.26 12.19 2.16
C GLU A 466 34.30 13.06 0.89
N VAL A 467 34.39 12.46 -0.29
CA VAL A 467 34.40 13.24 -1.54
C VAL A 467 33.04 13.84 -1.85
N LEU A 468 31.96 13.14 -1.56
CA LEU A 468 30.59 13.66 -1.75
C LEU A 468 30.32 14.85 -0.81
N GLU A 469 30.66 14.74 0.48
CA GLU A 469 30.51 15.81 1.47
C GLU A 469 31.37 17.04 1.15
N LYS A 470 32.62 16.85 0.74
CA LYS A 470 33.49 17.96 0.32
C LYS A 470 32.94 18.77 -0.86
N ASN A 471 32.15 18.14 -1.71
CA ASN A 471 31.51 18.79 -2.85
C ASN A 471 30.10 19.31 -2.52
N GLY A 472 29.63 19.20 -1.27
CA GLY A 472 28.41 19.85 -0.80
C GLY A 472 27.18 18.95 -0.65
N LEU A 473 27.29 17.62 -0.90
CA LEU A 473 26.20 16.71 -0.58
C LEU A 473 26.11 16.53 0.94
N ILE A 474 24.95 16.69 1.50
CA ILE A 474 24.73 16.56 2.95
C ILE A 474 24.10 15.20 3.23
N PHE A 475 24.71 14.43 4.12
CA PHE A 475 24.10 13.22 4.69
C PHE A 475 23.26 13.64 5.89
N SER A 476 21.99 13.92 5.60
CA SER A 476 21.04 14.48 6.57
C SER A 476 20.39 13.45 7.47
N GLY A 477 20.52 12.15 7.14
CA GLY A 477 20.11 11.03 7.98
C GLY A 477 21.12 9.89 7.91
N LEU A 478 21.43 9.31 9.06
CA LEU A 478 22.38 8.21 9.19
C LEU A 478 21.81 7.11 10.10
N SER A 479 22.27 5.86 9.94
CA SER A 479 22.02 4.84 10.95
C SER A 479 22.61 5.26 12.31
N PRO A 480 22.11 4.77 13.47
CA PRO A 480 22.60 5.19 14.78
C PRO A 480 24.10 4.98 15.01
N ASP A 481 24.68 3.99 14.35
CA ASP A 481 26.13 3.69 14.35
C ASP A 481 26.92 4.51 13.32
N ASN A 482 26.25 5.40 12.57
CA ASN A 482 26.75 6.23 11.48
C ASN A 482 27.36 5.44 10.29
N ASN A 483 27.08 4.16 10.15
CA ASN A 483 27.63 3.32 9.09
C ASN A 483 26.84 3.38 7.79
N LEU A 484 25.52 3.65 7.84
CA LEU A 484 24.64 3.68 6.68
C LEU A 484 24.09 5.08 6.45
N VAL A 485 24.02 5.48 5.18
CA VAL A 485 23.41 6.74 4.76
C VAL A 485 21.93 6.50 4.48
N GLU A 486 21.09 7.13 5.29
CA GLU A 486 19.64 6.98 5.21
C GLU A 486 18.97 8.11 4.45
N MET A 487 19.55 9.31 4.48
CA MET A 487 19.03 10.49 3.77
C MET A 487 20.15 11.37 3.26
N ILE A 488 19.86 12.02 2.13
CA ILE A 488 20.71 13.05 1.53
C ILE A 488 19.91 14.31 1.23
N GLU A 489 20.59 15.47 1.22
CA GLU A 489 20.00 16.73 0.80
C GLU A 489 21.02 17.71 0.22
N LEU A 490 20.54 18.73 -0.50
CA LEU A 490 21.32 19.89 -0.96
C LEU A 490 20.78 21.16 -0.33
N LYS A 491 21.66 21.90 0.36
CA LYS A 491 21.27 23.11 1.11
C LYS A 491 20.76 24.25 0.22
N ASP A 492 21.44 24.47 -0.92
CA ASP A 492 21.16 25.61 -1.81
C ASP A 492 20.13 25.27 -2.89
N HIS A 493 19.21 24.34 -2.59
CA HIS A 493 18.13 23.92 -3.47
C HIS A 493 16.78 24.15 -2.76
N PRO A 494 15.71 24.56 -3.46
CA PRO A 494 14.38 24.73 -2.85
C PRO A 494 13.89 23.48 -2.11
N PHE A 495 14.08 22.32 -2.70
CA PHE A 495 13.89 21.01 -2.09
C PHE A 495 14.62 19.94 -2.93
N PHE A 496 15.73 19.46 -2.44
CA PHE A 496 16.42 18.29 -3.00
C PHE A 496 16.73 17.37 -1.85
N VAL A 497 15.81 16.44 -1.60
CA VAL A 497 15.88 15.52 -0.46
C VAL A 497 15.59 14.12 -0.97
N ALA A 498 16.37 13.15 -0.51
CA ALA A 498 16.12 11.75 -0.82
C ALA A 498 16.35 10.85 0.38
N SER A 499 15.60 9.76 0.46
CA SER A 499 15.69 8.74 1.51
C SER A 499 15.98 7.35 0.96
N GLN A 500 16.74 6.54 1.71
CA GLN A 500 16.92 5.12 1.42
C GLN A 500 15.70 4.29 1.85
N PHE A 501 15.01 4.76 2.86
CA PHE A 501 13.75 4.20 3.33
C PHE A 501 12.54 4.68 2.50
N HIS A 502 11.37 4.12 2.78
CA HIS A 502 10.11 4.32 2.10
C HIS A 502 9.10 5.09 2.99
N PRO A 503 9.13 6.43 3.03
CA PRO A 503 8.22 7.21 3.89
C PRO A 503 6.77 7.10 3.47
N GLU A 504 6.50 6.71 2.21
CA GLU A 504 5.16 6.52 1.67
C GLU A 504 4.35 5.46 2.42
N PHE A 505 4.99 4.44 2.98
CA PHE A 505 4.27 3.37 3.70
C PHE A 505 3.64 3.83 5.02
N LYS A 506 4.12 4.95 5.57
CA LYS A 506 3.60 5.50 6.82
C LYS A 506 2.64 6.67 6.64
N SER A 507 2.44 7.15 5.42
CA SER A 507 1.54 8.28 5.14
C SER A 507 0.08 7.93 5.43
N ARG A 508 -0.63 8.86 6.07
CA ARG A 508 -2.06 8.75 6.39
C ARG A 508 -2.79 9.99 5.88
N PRO A 509 -4.08 9.91 5.54
CA PRO A 509 -4.82 11.07 5.01
C PRO A 509 -4.92 12.24 6.01
N TRP A 510 -4.91 11.98 7.31
CA TRP A 510 -4.89 13.00 8.37
C TRP A 510 -3.47 13.35 8.86
N GLU A 511 -2.47 12.55 8.51
CA GLU A 511 -1.07 12.71 8.91
C GLU A 511 -0.16 12.29 7.73
N PRO A 512 0.03 13.16 6.74
CA PRO A 512 0.87 12.85 5.59
C PRO A 512 2.32 12.65 5.99
N ALA A 513 3.01 11.73 5.31
CA ALA A 513 4.44 11.51 5.55
C ALA A 513 5.21 12.85 5.46
N PRO A 514 6.05 13.20 6.46
CA PRO A 514 6.65 14.52 6.57
C PRO A 514 7.45 14.96 5.34
N MET A 515 8.17 14.05 4.70
CA MET A 515 8.93 14.34 3.46
C MET A 515 8.00 14.74 2.31
N PHE A 516 6.90 14.04 2.11
CA PHE A 516 5.91 14.37 1.08
C PHE A 516 5.22 15.70 1.37
N ASN A 517 4.89 15.95 2.64
CA ASN A 517 4.28 17.22 3.05
C ASN A 517 5.17 18.41 2.73
N LYS A 518 6.47 18.35 3.10
CA LYS A 518 7.43 19.42 2.81
C LYS A 518 7.73 19.55 1.32
N PHE A 519 7.80 18.44 0.58
CA PHE A 519 7.96 18.43 -0.86
C PHE A 519 6.84 19.20 -1.57
N ILE A 520 5.57 18.88 -1.27
CA ILE A 520 4.41 19.59 -1.84
C ILE A 520 4.40 21.07 -1.42
N GLN A 521 4.73 21.40 -0.16
CA GLN A 521 4.85 22.78 0.28
C GLN A 521 5.89 23.55 -0.55
N SER A 522 7.02 22.96 -0.84
CA SER A 522 8.09 23.57 -1.64
C SER A 522 7.68 23.70 -3.10
N ALA A 523 7.05 22.70 -3.67
CA ALA A 523 6.53 22.72 -5.04
C ALA A 523 5.47 23.81 -5.24
N ALA A 524 4.53 23.95 -4.30
CA ALA A 524 3.50 24.99 -4.34
C ALA A 524 4.08 26.41 -4.21
N SER A 525 5.19 26.57 -3.47
CA SER A 525 5.87 27.86 -3.28
C SER A 525 6.69 28.28 -4.50
N SER A 526 7.25 27.35 -5.25
CA SER A 526 8.07 27.60 -6.45
C SER A 526 7.28 28.28 -7.58
N GLN A 527 5.96 28.11 -7.61
CA GLN A 527 5.07 28.81 -8.55
C GLN A 527 4.94 30.32 -8.28
N ASN A 528 5.20 30.79 -7.05
CA ASN A 528 5.09 32.21 -6.67
C ASN A 528 6.37 33.01 -6.98
N THR A 529 7.47 32.34 -7.22
CA THR A 529 8.71 32.96 -7.68
C THR A 529 8.67 33.00 -9.21
N ASP A 530 8.43 34.19 -9.77
CA ASP A 530 8.34 34.42 -11.21
C ASP A 530 9.46 33.69 -11.98
N ARG A 531 9.13 32.58 -12.67
CA ARG A 531 9.97 31.98 -13.72
C ARG A 531 10.12 32.90 -14.96
N LYS A 532 9.62 34.14 -14.87
CA LYS A 532 9.65 35.15 -15.94
C LYS A 532 10.89 36.04 -15.95
N SER A 533 11.90 35.80 -15.10
CA SER A 533 13.10 36.64 -15.07
C SER A 533 14.37 35.99 -15.61
N VAL A 534 14.27 34.91 -16.35
CA VAL A 534 15.42 34.32 -17.09
C VAL A 534 14.96 34.00 -18.50
N VAL A 535 14.86 35.02 -19.32
CA VAL A 535 14.98 34.96 -20.78
C VAL A 535 15.94 36.07 -21.19
#